data_458610a474c0b4e23ca221b6396a433c
#
_entry.id   458610a474c0b4e23ca221b6396a433c
#
_cell.length_a   1.000
_cell.length_b   1.000
_cell.length_c   1.000
_cell.angle_alpha   90.00
_cell.angle_beta   90.00
_cell.angle_gamma   90.00
#
_symmetry.space_group_name_H-M   'P 1'
#
loop_
_entity.id
_entity.type
_entity.pdbx_description
1 polymer ?
#
loop_
_entity_poly.entity_id
_entity_poly.type
_entity_poly.pdbx_seq_one_letter_code
_entity_poly.pdbx_strand_id
1 'polypeptide(L)'
;ELQFKGTPHCSYATIATCIGKSVPVALWELQPRDEKLLDRYEGYPSHYFKQDLPVKLNNGSELTAMVYIMNLKQDFGLPSASYYDTVSQGYKDCGFDMKVLNEAVNDSAEKFYENLEQNNLFDSPDEDEVEDFTNEIGGMSL
;
A
#
# COMPACT_ATOMS: atom_id res chain seq x y z
N GLU A 1 11.68 0.62 1.22
CA GLU A 1 10.74 1.50 1.95
C GLU A 1 9.43 0.79 2.28
N LEU A 2 8.77 1.24 3.33
CA LEU A 2 7.42 0.81 3.69
C LEU A 2 6.39 1.52 2.78
N GLN A 3 5.38 0.78 2.32
CA GLN A 3 4.29 1.29 1.49
C GLN A 3 2.96 0.71 1.93
N PHE A 4 1.85 1.42 1.62
CA PHE A 4 0.49 0.92 1.79
C PHE A 4 -0.17 0.74 0.43
N LYS A 5 -0.63 -0.47 0.15
CA LYS A 5 -1.23 -0.86 -1.13
C LYS A 5 -2.44 -1.75 -0.93
N GLY A 6 -3.31 -1.79 -1.92
CA GLY A 6 -4.53 -2.58 -1.94
C GLY A 6 -5.74 -1.78 -2.35
N THR A 7 -6.86 -1.99 -1.66
CA THR A 7 -8.07 -1.18 -1.90
C THR A 7 -7.91 0.23 -1.34
N PRO A 8 -8.56 1.26 -1.93
CA PRO A 8 -8.30 2.68 -1.65
C PRO A 8 -8.29 3.10 -0.18
N HIS A 9 -9.22 2.60 0.63
CA HIS A 9 -9.37 2.96 2.05
C HIS A 9 -9.19 1.76 3.00
N CYS A 10 -8.67 0.66 2.49
CA CYS A 10 -8.39 -0.56 3.24
C CYS A 10 -7.12 -1.22 2.70
N SER A 11 -6.06 -0.42 2.62
CA SER A 11 -4.75 -0.86 2.16
C SER A 11 -3.94 -1.47 3.29
N TYR A 12 -3.03 -2.36 2.93
CA TYR A 12 -2.15 -3.06 3.87
C TYR A 12 -0.70 -2.71 3.63
N ALA A 13 0.11 -2.87 4.66
CA ALA A 13 1.54 -2.62 4.62
C ALA A 13 2.26 -3.64 3.72
N THR A 14 3.20 -3.14 2.95
CA THR A 14 4.17 -3.94 2.19
C THR A 14 5.48 -3.18 2.10
N ILE A 15 6.49 -3.80 1.55
CA ILE A 15 7.80 -3.18 1.35
C ILE A 15 8.19 -3.19 -0.13
N ALA A 16 8.94 -2.18 -0.53
CA ALA A 16 9.54 -2.08 -1.85
C ALA A 16 10.99 -1.61 -1.75
N THR A 17 11.79 -1.98 -2.73
CA THR A 17 13.18 -1.52 -2.84
C THR A 17 13.22 -0.01 -3.01
N CYS A 18 14.00 0.65 -2.16
CA CYS A 18 14.28 2.08 -2.25
C CYS A 18 15.67 2.36 -1.70
N ILE A 19 16.54 2.91 -2.55
CA ILE A 19 17.93 3.21 -2.18
C ILE A 19 17.94 4.25 -1.04
N GLY A 20 18.72 3.96 0.01
CA GLY A 20 18.90 4.85 1.15
C GLY A 20 17.76 4.80 2.19
N LYS A 21 16.73 3.96 1.99
CA LYS A 21 15.66 3.75 2.97
C LYS A 21 15.74 2.36 3.59
N SER A 22 15.32 2.26 4.83
CA SER A 22 15.20 1.00 5.57
C SER A 22 13.87 0.95 6.31
N VAL A 23 13.42 -0.26 6.63
CA VAL A 23 12.19 -0.49 7.40
C VAL A 23 12.55 -1.28 8.65
N PRO A 24 12.18 -0.80 9.85
CA PRO A 24 12.39 -1.59 11.06
C PRO A 24 11.51 -2.83 11.06
N VAL A 25 12.05 -3.94 11.55
CA VAL A 25 11.36 -5.23 11.57
C VAL A 25 11.49 -5.91 12.92
N ALA A 26 10.44 -6.62 13.32
CA ALA A 26 10.49 -7.58 14.41
C ALA A 26 10.69 -8.98 13.83
N LEU A 27 11.65 -9.72 14.37
CA LEU A 27 11.96 -11.07 13.93
C LEU A 27 11.27 -12.09 14.82
N TRP A 28 10.69 -13.10 14.18
CA TRP A 28 10.02 -14.21 14.84
C TRP A 28 10.63 -15.53 14.41
N GLU A 29 10.82 -16.43 15.34
CA GLU A 29 11.20 -17.80 15.04
C GLU A 29 9.93 -18.63 14.84
N LEU A 30 9.80 -19.20 13.63
CA LEU A 30 8.61 -19.95 13.22
C LEU A 30 8.87 -21.45 13.18
N GLN A 31 7.89 -22.22 13.63
CA GLN A 31 7.83 -23.64 13.34
C GLN A 31 7.21 -23.88 11.94
N PRO A 32 7.51 -25.02 11.26
CA PRO A 32 6.96 -25.29 9.92
C PRO A 32 5.44 -25.26 9.84
N ARG A 33 4.75 -25.64 10.92
CA ARG A 33 3.27 -25.55 11.01
C ARG A 33 2.77 -24.10 11.06
N ASP A 34 3.53 -23.21 11.71
CA ASP A 34 3.17 -21.80 11.86
C ASP A 34 3.30 -21.08 10.52
N GLU A 35 4.33 -21.43 9.74
CA GLU A 35 4.50 -20.91 8.39
C GLU A 35 3.30 -21.26 7.49
N LYS A 36 2.80 -22.51 7.56
CA LYS A 36 1.62 -22.91 6.79
C LYS A 36 0.34 -22.14 7.19
N LEU A 37 0.21 -21.78 8.46
CA LEU A 37 -0.91 -20.97 8.93
C LEU A 37 -0.78 -19.53 8.43
N LEU A 38 0.41 -18.96 8.46
CA LEU A 38 0.71 -17.64 7.91
C LEU A 38 0.48 -17.61 6.40
N ASP A 39 0.88 -18.63 5.65
CA ASP A 39 0.63 -18.73 4.21
C ASP A 39 -0.87 -18.57 3.89
N ARG A 40 -1.73 -19.18 4.69
CA ARG A 40 -3.17 -19.05 4.52
C ARG A 40 -3.66 -17.65 4.90
N TYR A 41 -3.15 -17.11 5.99
CA TYR A 41 -3.52 -15.78 6.49
C TYR A 41 -3.12 -14.69 5.48
N GLU A 42 -1.92 -14.76 4.92
CA GLU A 42 -1.40 -13.81 3.94
C GLU A 42 -1.94 -14.04 2.52
N GLY A 43 -2.65 -15.13 2.29
CA GLY A 43 -3.14 -15.48 0.95
C GLY A 43 -2.01 -15.81 -0.03
N TYR A 44 -0.97 -16.49 0.46
CA TYR A 44 0.15 -16.95 -0.36
C TYR A 44 -0.31 -18.05 -1.33
N PRO A 45 0.14 -18.06 -2.59
CA PRO A 45 1.05 -17.10 -3.24
C PRO A 45 0.32 -15.95 -3.98
N SER A 46 -1.01 -15.86 -3.90
CA SER A 46 -1.81 -14.97 -4.75
C SER A 46 -1.76 -13.51 -4.34
N HIS A 47 -1.94 -13.23 -3.05
CA HIS A 47 -1.93 -11.86 -2.50
C HIS A 47 -0.54 -11.41 -2.07
N TYR A 48 0.18 -12.30 -1.40
CA TYR A 48 1.57 -12.10 -0.99
C TYR A 48 2.46 -13.20 -1.52
N PHE A 49 3.71 -12.88 -1.82
CA PHE A 49 4.76 -13.84 -2.10
C PHE A 49 5.84 -13.78 -1.01
N LYS A 50 6.65 -14.82 -0.92
CA LYS A 50 7.75 -14.90 0.05
C LYS A 50 9.06 -14.53 -0.61
N GLN A 51 9.88 -13.80 0.11
CA GLN A 51 11.25 -13.49 -0.28
C GLN A 51 12.16 -13.52 0.92
N ASP A 52 13.37 -14.05 0.73
CA ASP A 52 14.42 -13.99 1.73
C ASP A 52 15.21 -12.69 1.56
N LEU A 53 15.30 -11.93 2.64
CA LEU A 53 16.00 -10.65 2.66
C LEU A 53 17.04 -10.60 3.78
N PRO A 54 18.15 -9.88 3.58
CA PRO A 54 19.11 -9.61 4.65
C PRO A 54 18.50 -8.63 5.65
N VAL A 55 18.64 -8.94 6.93
CA VAL A 55 18.22 -8.10 8.05
C VAL A 55 19.42 -7.79 8.92
N LYS A 56 19.65 -6.52 9.16
CA LYS A 56 20.72 -6.04 10.04
C LYS A 56 20.21 -5.99 11.49
N LEU A 57 20.91 -6.68 12.37
CA LEU A 57 20.62 -6.70 13.80
C LEU A 57 21.23 -5.50 14.53
N ASN A 58 20.72 -5.21 15.74
CA ASN A 58 21.22 -4.10 16.57
C ASN A 58 22.69 -4.22 16.93
N ASN A 59 23.25 -5.42 16.98
CA ASN A 59 24.68 -5.68 17.21
C ASN A 59 25.57 -5.51 15.98
N GLY A 60 24.99 -5.13 14.83
CA GLY A 60 25.69 -4.95 13.56
C GLY A 60 25.86 -6.20 12.72
N SER A 61 25.50 -7.40 13.24
CA SER A 61 25.48 -8.63 12.44
C SER A 61 24.27 -8.67 11.50
N GLU A 62 24.34 -9.52 10.46
CA GLU A 62 23.25 -9.74 9.52
C GLU A 62 22.76 -11.18 9.59
N LEU A 63 21.47 -11.35 9.34
CA LEU A 63 20.87 -12.66 9.10
C LEU A 63 19.89 -12.55 7.92
N THR A 64 19.55 -13.69 7.34
CA THR A 64 18.52 -13.77 6.30
C THR A 64 17.18 -14.14 6.94
N ALA A 65 16.15 -13.35 6.65
CA ALA A 65 14.79 -13.60 7.14
C ALA A 65 13.82 -13.67 5.96
N MET A 66 12.83 -14.54 6.06
CA MET A 66 11.72 -14.62 5.12
C MET A 66 10.71 -13.51 5.44
N VAL A 67 10.23 -12.85 4.40
CA VAL A 67 9.21 -11.80 4.49
C VAL A 67 8.11 -12.04 3.46
N TYR A 68 6.87 -11.76 3.85
CA TYR A 68 5.75 -11.70 2.93
C TYR A 68 5.69 -10.31 2.29
N ILE A 69 5.68 -10.28 0.97
CA ILE A 69 5.61 -9.04 0.18
C ILE A 69 4.36 -9.10 -0.69
N MET A 70 3.59 -8.02 -0.70
CA MET A 70 2.38 -7.91 -1.49
C MET A 70 2.70 -7.97 -2.99
N ASN A 71 1.81 -8.59 -3.77
CA ASN A 71 1.92 -8.63 -5.22
C ASN A 71 2.04 -7.21 -5.79
N LEU A 72 3.04 -6.98 -6.65
CA LEU A 72 3.43 -5.68 -7.18
C LEU A 72 2.35 -4.99 -8.02
N LYS A 73 1.30 -5.71 -8.45
CA LYS A 73 0.18 -5.17 -9.23
C LYS A 73 -0.83 -4.36 -8.41
N GLN A 74 -0.72 -4.37 -7.08
CA GLN A 74 -1.62 -3.60 -6.23
C GLN A 74 -1.27 -2.10 -6.28
N ASP A 75 -2.32 -1.26 -6.29
CA ASP A 75 -2.17 0.18 -6.28
C ASP A 75 -1.94 0.74 -4.87
N PHE A 76 -1.40 1.97 -4.81
CA PHE A 76 -1.29 2.69 -3.56
C PHE A 76 -2.67 3.04 -3.00
N GLY A 77 -2.78 3.10 -1.69
CA GLY A 77 -4.00 3.48 -1.00
C GLY A 77 -3.73 3.87 0.45
N LEU A 78 -4.79 4.11 1.20
CA LEU A 78 -4.73 4.44 2.61
C LEU A 78 -5.10 3.24 3.47
N PRO A 79 -4.41 3.01 4.61
CA PRO A 79 -4.84 2.02 5.58
C PRO A 79 -6.18 2.44 6.20
N SER A 80 -6.99 1.45 6.61
CA SER A 80 -8.12 1.74 7.51
C SER A 80 -7.62 2.24 8.87
N ALA A 81 -8.44 3.00 9.59
CA ALA A 81 -8.06 3.51 10.90
C ALA A 81 -7.70 2.38 11.88
N SER A 82 -8.48 1.32 11.92
CA SER A 82 -8.24 0.16 12.79
C SER A 82 -6.94 -0.58 12.45
N TYR A 83 -6.63 -0.72 11.18
CA TYR A 83 -5.38 -1.33 10.74
C TYR A 83 -4.17 -0.44 11.06
N TYR A 84 -4.27 0.87 10.81
CA TYR A 84 -3.23 1.82 11.21
C TYR A 84 -2.98 1.78 12.72
N ASP A 85 -4.02 1.76 13.54
CA ASP A 85 -3.89 1.67 14.99
C ASP A 85 -3.16 0.40 15.42
N THR A 86 -3.46 -0.73 14.79
CA THR A 86 -2.77 -2.00 15.05
C THR A 86 -1.29 -1.94 14.70
N VAL A 87 -0.93 -1.43 13.54
CA VAL A 87 0.48 -1.28 13.11
C VAL A 87 1.20 -0.25 13.98
N SER A 88 0.55 0.86 14.29
CA SER A 88 1.06 1.90 15.19
C SER A 88 1.37 1.35 16.59
N GLN A 89 0.49 0.53 17.13
CA GLN A 89 0.73 -0.13 18.41
C GLN A 89 1.93 -1.08 18.34
N GLY A 90 2.05 -1.86 17.26
CA GLY A 90 3.22 -2.72 17.03
C GLY A 90 4.53 -1.94 16.99
N TYR A 91 4.55 -0.79 16.32
CA TYR A 91 5.71 0.11 16.31
C TYR A 91 6.09 0.59 17.72
N LYS A 92 5.10 1.00 18.51
CA LYS A 92 5.31 1.44 19.90
C LYS A 92 5.82 0.32 20.80
N ASP A 93 5.23 -0.86 20.69
CA ASP A 93 5.61 -2.04 21.47
C ASP A 93 7.04 -2.50 21.17
N CYS A 94 7.49 -2.37 19.92
CA CYS A 94 8.85 -2.69 19.50
C CYS A 94 9.85 -1.53 19.68
N GLY A 95 9.39 -0.34 20.08
CA GLY A 95 10.24 0.85 20.18
C GLY A 95 10.76 1.37 18.84
N PHE A 96 10.00 1.16 17.76
CA PHE A 96 10.36 1.64 16.43
C PHE A 96 10.05 3.13 16.26
N ASP A 97 10.79 3.77 15.35
CA ASP A 97 10.54 5.18 15.01
C ASP A 97 9.22 5.33 14.25
N MET A 98 8.26 6.00 14.88
CA MET A 98 6.96 6.29 14.30
C MET A 98 7.03 7.16 13.04
N LYS A 99 8.12 7.88 12.83
CA LYS A 99 8.33 8.68 11.63
C LYS A 99 8.32 7.82 10.37
N VAL A 100 8.91 6.63 10.41
CA VAL A 100 8.92 5.69 9.28
C VAL A 100 7.50 5.29 8.88
N LEU A 101 6.65 4.97 9.86
CA LEU A 101 5.25 4.61 9.62
C LEU A 101 4.45 5.79 9.05
N ASN A 102 4.58 6.96 9.66
CA ASN A 102 3.82 8.14 9.26
C ASN A 102 4.22 8.65 7.87
N GLU A 103 5.51 8.65 7.55
CA GLU A 103 5.99 8.96 6.19
C GLU A 103 5.44 7.98 5.17
N ALA A 104 5.45 6.67 5.46
CA ALA A 104 4.90 5.66 4.55
C ALA A 104 3.41 5.85 4.26
N VAL A 105 2.62 6.20 5.28
CA VAL A 105 1.18 6.52 5.10
C VAL A 105 1.00 7.75 4.23
N ASN A 106 1.74 8.83 4.51
CA ASN A 106 1.65 10.08 3.75
C ASN A 106 2.09 9.90 2.30
N ASP A 107 3.24 9.29 2.06
CA ASP A 107 3.75 9.04 0.70
C ASP A 107 2.80 8.15 -0.12
N SER A 108 2.20 7.14 0.53
CA SER A 108 1.22 6.27 -0.14
C SER A 108 -0.07 7.00 -0.45
N ALA A 109 -0.53 7.90 0.43
CA ALA A 109 -1.69 8.75 0.21
C ALA A 109 -1.46 9.73 -0.94
N GLU A 110 -0.31 10.40 -0.99
CA GLU A 110 0.04 11.32 -2.08
C GLU A 110 -0.01 10.60 -3.43
N LYS A 111 0.64 9.45 -3.56
CA LYS A 111 0.63 8.64 -4.78
C LYS A 111 -0.77 8.15 -5.17
N PHE A 112 -1.60 7.81 -4.18
CA PHE A 112 -2.99 7.44 -4.42
C PHE A 112 -3.79 8.61 -5.03
N TYR A 113 -3.68 9.80 -4.47
CA TYR A 113 -4.40 10.98 -4.98
C TYR A 113 -3.88 11.43 -6.34
N GLU A 114 -2.57 11.41 -6.58
CA GLU A 114 -1.97 11.69 -7.89
C GLU A 114 -2.51 10.74 -8.97
N ASN A 115 -2.64 9.45 -8.67
CA ASN A 115 -3.21 8.46 -9.59
C ASN A 115 -4.69 8.74 -9.89
N LEU A 116 -5.46 9.18 -8.89
CA LEU A 116 -6.87 9.56 -9.10
C LEU A 116 -7.00 10.78 -10.02
N GLU A 117 -6.17 11.79 -9.82
CA GLU A 117 -6.18 13.00 -10.66
C GLU A 117 -5.82 12.66 -12.12
N GLN A 118 -4.80 11.84 -12.33
CA GLN A 118 -4.41 11.40 -13.66
C GLN A 118 -5.53 10.61 -14.36
N ASN A 119 -6.20 9.71 -13.66
CA ASN A 119 -7.31 8.95 -14.23
C ASN A 119 -8.51 9.84 -14.57
N ASN A 120 -8.83 10.83 -13.73
CA ASN A 120 -9.91 11.78 -13.99
C ASN A 120 -9.65 12.69 -15.19
N LEU A 121 -8.38 12.98 -15.50
CA LEU A 121 -8.00 13.76 -16.69
C LEU A 121 -8.20 12.98 -18.00
N PHE A 122 -8.21 11.65 -17.94
CA PHE A 122 -8.46 10.80 -19.10
C PHE A 122 -9.95 10.44 -19.30
N ASP A 123 -10.77 10.60 -18.23
CA ASP A 123 -12.21 10.33 -18.25
C ASP A 123 -13.07 11.60 -18.37
N SER A 124 -12.50 12.76 -18.64
CA SER A 124 -13.29 13.94 -19.00
C SER A 124 -13.97 13.65 -20.35
N PRO A 125 -15.32 13.72 -20.45
CA PRO A 125 -15.99 13.56 -21.73
C PRO A 125 -15.49 14.64 -22.68
N ASP A 126 -15.18 14.23 -23.92
CA ASP A 126 -14.82 15.17 -24.97
C ASP A 126 -15.84 16.30 -25.00
N GLU A 127 -15.36 17.56 -24.97
CA GLU A 127 -16.20 18.76 -25.01
C GLU A 127 -17.07 18.83 -26.30
N ASP A 128 -16.88 17.89 -27.25
CA ASP A 128 -17.62 17.81 -28.50
C ASP A 128 -19.04 17.22 -28.37
N GLU A 129 -19.42 16.59 -27.25
CA GLU A 129 -20.79 16.11 -27.03
C GLU A 129 -21.75 17.14 -26.43
N VAL A 130 -21.28 18.32 -26.04
CA VAL A 130 -22.15 19.34 -25.40
C VAL A 130 -22.83 20.27 -26.42
N GLU A 131 -22.37 20.31 -27.67
CA GLU A 131 -22.97 21.19 -28.69
C GLU A 131 -24.30 20.68 -29.30
N ASP A 132 -24.64 19.40 -29.14
CA ASP A 132 -25.83 18.86 -29.78
C ASP A 132 -27.13 19.01 -28.96
N PHE A 133 -27.05 19.34 -27.67
CA PHE A 133 -28.21 19.54 -26.80
C PHE A 133 -28.79 20.94 -26.85
N THR A 134 -28.07 21.94 -27.37
CA THR A 134 -28.57 23.33 -27.42
C THR A 134 -29.42 23.65 -28.67
N ASN A 135 -29.35 22.80 -29.70
CA ASN A 135 -30.11 23.01 -30.93
C ASN A 135 -31.53 22.43 -30.91
N GLU A 136 -31.89 21.54 -29.98
CA GLU A 136 -33.29 21.01 -29.87
C GLU A 136 -34.20 21.85 -29.01
N ILE A 137 -33.72 22.78 -28.19
CA ILE A 137 -34.54 23.64 -27.34
C ILE A 137 -34.94 24.95 -28.08
N GLY A 138 -34.30 25.29 -29.19
CA GLY A 138 -34.61 26.50 -29.99
C GLY A 138 -35.85 26.38 -30.91
N GLY A 139 -36.54 25.25 -30.96
CA GLY A 139 -37.65 24.97 -31.87
C GLY A 139 -39.08 25.07 -31.27
N MET A 140 -39.24 25.38 -29.98
CA MET A 140 -40.55 25.61 -29.39
C MET A 140 -40.78 27.10 -29.16
N SER A 141 -41.26 27.79 -30.18
CA SER A 141 -41.93 29.09 -29.99
C SER A 141 -43.42 28.86 -29.74
N LEU A 142 -43.93 29.45 -28.69
CA LEU A 142 -45.33 29.64 -28.45
C LEU A 142 -45.99 30.53 -29.52
#